data_1bdc4d2f0195279232fa67a357185378
#
_entry.id   1bdc4d2f0195279232fa67a357185378
#
_cell.length_a   1.000
_cell.length_b   1.000
_cell.length_c   1.000
_cell.angle_alpha   90.00
_cell.angle_beta   90.00
_cell.angle_gamma   90.00
#
_symmetry.space_group_name_H-M   'P 1'
#
loop_
_entity.id
_entity.type
_entity.pdbx_description
1 polymer ?
#
loop_
_entity_poly.entity_id
_entity_poly.type
_entity_poly.pdbx_seq_one_letter_code
_entity_poly.pdbx_strand_id
1 'polypeptide(L)'
;MDATLLQRGFTPQLLSPTQYRELDENGFTILENVIAPAWLDRLRQAFEELVEQEGEEAGVEVGQMKGVRRLADLVNKGEVFDAVYLQPALLTMALYIFQGPFKLSSLNGHDPLANDGLQALHADGGQPTTPEGPFRVVNSMWMLDDFTMDNGATRIIPGSHRKLGKIDDYIEDRMIDHPEQIHLQGSAGSVAVFNGSIWHGSYINRSGRLRRTLHCAFFARELDQQTNQREYLRPETAERLSPLARYILDVD
;
A
#
# COMPACT_ATOMS: atom_id res chain seq x y z
N MET A 1 -7.91 20.08 -2.13
CA MET A 1 -6.59 19.54 -2.51
C MET A 1 -5.52 19.98 -1.51
N ASP A 2 -4.46 19.23 -1.36
CA ASP A 2 -3.35 19.49 -0.44
C ASP A 2 -2.48 20.67 -0.95
N ALA A 3 -2.58 21.83 -0.30
CA ALA A 3 -1.88 23.04 -0.72
C ALA A 3 -0.35 22.92 -0.62
N THR A 4 0.15 22.16 0.36
CA THR A 4 1.59 21.95 0.56
C THR A 4 2.20 21.14 -0.58
N LEU A 5 1.52 20.09 -1.03
CA LEU A 5 1.99 19.28 -2.15
C LEU A 5 1.86 20.04 -3.49
N LEU A 6 0.79 20.80 -3.69
CA LEU A 6 0.64 21.63 -4.88
C LEU A 6 1.77 22.67 -5.01
N GLN A 7 2.14 23.34 -3.92
CA GLN A 7 3.27 24.28 -3.90
C GLN A 7 4.63 23.62 -4.20
N ARG A 8 4.75 22.31 -3.97
CA ARG A 8 5.94 21.51 -4.30
C ARG A 8 5.89 20.91 -5.70
N GLY A 9 4.90 21.25 -6.52
CA GLY A 9 4.76 20.82 -7.92
C GLY A 9 4.03 19.50 -8.12
N PHE A 10 3.52 18.86 -7.08
CA PHE A 10 2.65 17.70 -7.23
C PHE A 10 1.26 18.17 -7.68
N THR A 11 0.80 17.65 -8.79
CA THR A 11 -0.51 18.02 -9.34
C THR A 11 -1.14 16.84 -10.07
N PRO A 12 -2.47 16.60 -9.92
CA PRO A 12 -3.16 15.54 -10.65
C PRO A 12 -2.95 15.61 -12.17
N GLN A 13 -2.74 16.77 -12.76
CA GLN A 13 -2.47 16.94 -14.19
C GLN A 13 -1.23 16.20 -14.71
N LEU A 14 -0.37 15.67 -13.81
CA LEU A 14 0.75 14.79 -14.19
C LEU A 14 0.32 13.36 -14.49
N LEU A 15 -0.91 12.95 -14.14
CA LEU A 15 -1.43 11.61 -14.46
C LEU A 15 -1.78 11.52 -15.95
N SER A 16 -1.51 10.36 -16.54
CA SER A 16 -1.94 10.07 -17.91
C SER A 16 -3.48 9.86 -17.98
N PRO A 17 -4.11 10.06 -19.15
CA PRO A 17 -5.52 9.75 -19.33
C PRO A 17 -5.91 8.31 -18.96
N THR A 18 -5.00 7.36 -19.18
CA THR A 18 -5.22 5.96 -18.79
C THR A 18 -5.25 5.80 -17.28
N GLN A 19 -4.31 6.40 -16.55
CA GLN A 19 -4.28 6.35 -15.09
C GLN A 19 -5.53 6.98 -14.46
N TYR A 20 -6.01 8.12 -14.99
CA TYR A 20 -7.28 8.71 -14.56
C TYR A 20 -8.43 7.72 -14.71
N ARG A 21 -8.59 7.16 -15.90
CA ARG A 21 -9.67 6.22 -16.18
C ARG A 21 -9.60 4.98 -15.28
N GLU A 22 -8.42 4.38 -15.12
CA GLU A 22 -8.24 3.20 -14.29
C GLU A 22 -8.54 3.47 -12.81
N LEU A 23 -8.09 4.60 -12.27
CA LEU A 23 -8.38 4.98 -10.89
C LEU A 23 -9.87 5.27 -10.69
N ASP A 24 -10.55 5.87 -11.67
CA ASP A 24 -11.96 6.20 -11.58
C ASP A 24 -12.87 4.99 -11.79
N GLU A 25 -12.61 4.18 -12.82
CA GLU A 25 -13.49 3.07 -13.19
C GLU A 25 -13.20 1.83 -12.37
N ASN A 26 -11.91 1.46 -12.25
CA ASN A 26 -11.48 0.24 -11.58
C ASN A 26 -11.14 0.45 -10.10
N GLY A 27 -10.74 1.66 -9.70
CA GLY A 27 -10.26 1.99 -8.37
C GLY A 27 -8.78 1.67 -8.13
N PHE A 28 -8.04 1.25 -9.14
CA PHE A 28 -6.61 0.95 -9.08
C PHE A 28 -5.93 1.15 -10.43
N THR A 29 -4.60 1.30 -10.40
CA THR A 29 -3.72 1.27 -11.58
C THR A 29 -2.40 0.58 -11.22
N ILE A 30 -1.71 0.02 -12.22
CA ILE A 30 -0.38 -0.60 -12.03
C ILE A 30 0.64 0.23 -12.81
N LEU A 31 1.68 0.64 -12.11
CA LEU A 31 2.82 1.35 -12.65
C LEU A 31 3.96 0.34 -12.85
N GLU A 32 4.37 0.14 -14.08
CA GLU A 32 5.49 -0.75 -14.40
C GLU A 32 6.84 -0.03 -14.26
N ASN A 33 7.90 -0.80 -13.92
CA ASN A 33 9.28 -0.32 -13.90
C ASN A 33 9.52 0.91 -12.98
N VAL A 34 8.79 1.01 -11.87
CA VAL A 34 8.97 2.11 -10.90
C VAL A 34 10.23 1.93 -10.08
N ILE A 35 10.53 0.67 -9.70
CA ILE A 35 11.69 0.35 -8.87
C ILE A 35 12.85 -0.03 -9.79
N ALA A 36 13.88 0.84 -9.86
CA ALA A 36 15.07 0.54 -10.63
C ALA A 36 15.77 -0.74 -10.12
N PRO A 37 16.38 -1.57 -10.99
CA PRO A 37 16.92 -2.88 -10.59
C PRO A 37 17.86 -2.83 -9.39
N ALA A 38 18.81 -1.90 -9.36
CA ALA A 38 19.73 -1.78 -8.23
C ALA A 38 19.06 -1.38 -6.91
N TRP A 39 17.94 -0.64 -6.97
CA TRP A 39 17.15 -0.32 -5.77
C TRP A 39 16.29 -1.51 -5.37
N LEU A 40 15.70 -2.24 -6.32
CA LEU A 40 14.95 -3.47 -6.08
C LEU A 40 15.79 -4.51 -5.32
N ASP A 41 17.05 -4.71 -5.75
CA ASP A 41 17.96 -5.64 -5.08
C ASP A 41 18.27 -5.21 -3.64
N ARG A 42 18.48 -3.91 -3.39
CA ARG A 42 18.66 -3.38 -2.03
C ARG A 42 17.42 -3.53 -1.15
N LEU A 43 16.23 -3.31 -1.72
CA LEU A 43 14.96 -3.52 -0.98
C LEU A 43 14.76 -4.98 -0.60
N ARG A 44 15.07 -5.91 -1.51
CA ARG A 44 15.02 -7.35 -1.24
C ARG A 44 16.00 -7.76 -0.15
N GLN A 45 17.22 -7.29 -0.24
CA GLN A 45 18.25 -7.55 0.76
C GLN A 45 17.82 -7.02 2.13
N ALA A 46 17.42 -5.75 2.22
CA ALA A 46 16.95 -5.16 3.47
C ALA A 46 15.72 -5.88 4.05
N PHE A 47 14.80 -6.35 3.21
CA PHE A 47 13.66 -7.16 3.65
C PHE A 47 14.10 -8.45 4.35
N GLU A 48 15.01 -9.23 3.73
CA GLU A 48 15.49 -10.49 4.32
C GLU A 48 16.35 -10.25 5.58
N GLU A 49 17.22 -9.25 5.59
CA GLU A 49 18.02 -8.87 6.76
C GLU A 49 17.11 -8.51 7.95
N LEU A 50 16.04 -7.76 7.73
CA LEU A 50 15.08 -7.41 8.78
C LEU A 50 14.29 -8.63 9.27
N VAL A 51 13.85 -9.51 8.37
CA VAL A 51 13.18 -10.76 8.77
C VAL A 51 14.09 -11.62 9.63
N GLU A 52 15.37 -11.72 9.31
CA GLU A 52 16.35 -12.47 10.09
C GLU A 52 16.63 -11.81 11.45
N GLN A 53 16.78 -10.49 11.48
CA GLN A 53 17.08 -9.72 12.68
C GLN A 53 15.93 -9.71 13.69
N GLU A 54 14.70 -9.55 13.21
CA GLU A 54 13.52 -9.45 14.06
C GLU A 54 12.95 -10.82 14.44
N GLY A 55 13.17 -11.84 13.62
CA GLY A 55 12.76 -13.22 13.91
C GLY A 55 11.28 -13.32 14.29
N GLU A 56 11.00 -13.86 15.47
CA GLU A 56 9.63 -14.03 15.99
C GLU A 56 8.95 -12.72 16.39
N GLU A 57 9.70 -11.62 16.57
CA GLU A 57 9.16 -10.30 16.91
C GLU A 57 8.80 -9.48 15.66
N ALA A 58 9.06 -9.98 14.46
CA ALA A 58 8.78 -9.27 13.22
C ALA A 58 7.31 -8.87 13.12
N GLY A 59 7.05 -7.57 12.89
CA GLY A 59 5.70 -7.03 12.69
C GLY A 59 4.87 -6.77 13.95
N VAL A 60 5.43 -6.91 15.15
CA VAL A 60 4.71 -6.69 16.42
C VAL A 60 4.15 -5.28 16.55
N GLU A 61 4.78 -4.27 15.95
CA GLU A 61 4.40 -2.84 16.03
C GLU A 61 2.97 -2.59 15.51
N VAL A 62 2.50 -3.42 14.57
CA VAL A 62 1.15 -3.31 13.98
C VAL A 62 0.36 -4.60 14.08
N GLY A 63 0.87 -5.58 14.85
CA GLY A 63 0.32 -6.91 15.00
C GLY A 63 0.80 -7.88 13.92
N GLN A 64 1.12 -9.08 14.35
CA GLN A 64 1.56 -10.17 13.48
C GLN A 64 0.41 -10.73 12.66
N MET A 65 0.72 -11.34 11.52
CA MET A 65 -0.25 -12.01 10.65
C MET A 65 0.13 -13.49 10.52
N LYS A 66 -0.80 -14.37 10.86
CA LYS A 66 -0.62 -15.80 10.66
C LYS A 66 -0.39 -16.10 9.17
N GLY A 67 0.59 -16.95 8.86
CA GLY A 67 0.86 -17.36 7.49
C GLY A 67 1.54 -16.29 6.61
N VAL A 68 2.06 -15.22 7.21
CA VAL A 68 2.73 -14.13 6.50
C VAL A 68 3.99 -13.73 7.26
N ARG A 69 5.14 -13.66 6.58
CA ARG A 69 6.30 -12.95 7.12
C ARG A 69 5.99 -11.46 7.05
N ARG A 70 5.80 -10.81 8.19
CA ARG A 70 5.40 -9.41 8.27
C ARG A 70 6.51 -8.57 8.87
N LEU A 71 6.83 -7.46 8.22
CA LEU A 71 7.64 -6.38 8.77
C LEU A 71 6.75 -5.15 8.97
N ALA A 72 7.05 -4.33 9.96
CA ALA A 72 6.33 -3.08 10.19
C ALA A 72 7.31 -1.93 10.46
N ASP A 73 6.79 -0.71 10.50
CA ASP A 73 7.56 0.51 10.81
C ASP A 73 8.85 0.66 9.96
N LEU A 74 8.79 0.33 8.67
CA LEU A 74 9.95 0.35 7.79
C LEU A 74 10.55 1.75 7.60
N VAL A 75 9.81 2.82 7.89
CA VAL A 75 10.32 4.20 7.95
C VAL A 75 11.53 4.30 8.89
N ASN A 76 11.48 3.60 10.01
CA ASN A 76 12.54 3.61 11.02
C ASN A 76 13.60 2.51 10.83
N LYS A 77 13.49 1.68 9.79
CA LYS A 77 14.34 0.49 9.60
C LYS A 77 15.31 0.61 8.41
N GLY A 78 15.48 1.82 7.85
CA GLY A 78 16.52 2.09 6.85
C GLY A 78 16.13 3.13 5.81
N GLU A 79 17.12 3.92 5.37
CA GLU A 79 16.93 4.95 4.34
C GLU A 79 16.51 4.39 2.97
N VAL A 80 16.77 3.10 2.73
CA VAL A 80 16.40 2.40 1.49
C VAL A 80 14.90 2.45 1.23
N PHE A 81 14.08 2.59 2.29
CA PHE A 81 12.63 2.67 2.25
C PHE A 81 12.08 4.09 2.06
N ASP A 82 12.89 5.14 2.25
CA ASP A 82 12.39 6.52 2.21
C ASP A 82 11.80 6.90 0.85
N ALA A 83 12.39 6.45 -0.24
CA ALA A 83 11.89 6.72 -1.58
C ALA A 83 10.53 6.04 -1.90
N VAL A 84 10.10 5.07 -1.09
CA VAL A 84 8.79 4.39 -1.26
C VAL A 84 7.65 5.36 -1.02
N TYR A 85 7.61 5.99 0.17
CA TYR A 85 6.52 6.90 0.52
C TYR A 85 6.70 8.33 -0.04
N LEU A 86 7.83 8.61 -0.68
CA LEU A 86 8.14 9.87 -1.36
C LEU A 86 8.04 9.78 -2.89
N GLN A 87 7.64 8.63 -3.45
CA GLN A 87 7.58 8.43 -4.90
C GLN A 87 6.61 9.44 -5.54
N PRO A 88 7.07 10.27 -6.50
CA PRO A 88 6.26 11.35 -7.06
C PRO A 88 4.96 10.88 -7.71
N ALA A 89 4.98 9.78 -8.46
CA ALA A 89 3.78 9.24 -9.09
C ALA A 89 2.75 8.80 -8.05
N LEU A 90 3.19 8.14 -6.96
CA LEU A 90 2.32 7.73 -5.86
C LEU A 90 1.69 8.92 -5.14
N LEU A 91 2.49 9.96 -4.80
CA LEU A 91 1.98 11.18 -4.15
C LEU A 91 0.98 11.91 -5.06
N THR A 92 1.21 11.92 -6.37
CA THR A 92 0.29 12.52 -7.36
C THR A 92 -1.04 11.77 -7.41
N MET A 93 -1.02 10.43 -7.41
CA MET A 93 -2.23 9.60 -7.38
C MET A 93 -2.99 9.74 -6.07
N ALA A 94 -2.27 9.75 -4.94
CA ALA A 94 -2.87 10.01 -3.64
C ALA A 94 -3.56 11.38 -3.61
N LEU A 95 -2.90 12.43 -4.11
CA LEU A 95 -3.47 13.78 -4.22
C LEU A 95 -4.76 13.79 -5.06
N TYR A 96 -4.79 13.02 -6.15
CA TYR A 96 -5.97 12.87 -7.00
C TYR A 96 -7.13 12.18 -6.26
N ILE A 97 -6.88 11.07 -5.59
CA ILE A 97 -7.91 10.26 -4.91
C ILE A 97 -8.45 10.99 -3.67
N PHE A 98 -7.58 11.54 -2.82
CA PHE A 98 -8.01 12.21 -1.58
C PHE A 98 -8.71 13.54 -1.82
N GLN A 99 -8.30 14.30 -2.83
CA GLN A 99 -8.72 15.68 -3.05
C GLN A 99 -8.54 16.60 -1.82
N GLY A 100 -7.81 16.15 -0.81
CA GLY A 100 -7.55 16.80 0.46
C GLY A 100 -6.17 16.47 1.01
N PRO A 101 -5.82 17.00 2.21
CA PRO A 101 -4.55 16.67 2.87
C PRO A 101 -4.52 15.20 3.32
N PHE A 102 -3.34 14.60 3.20
CA PHE A 102 -3.08 13.22 3.64
C PHE A 102 -1.71 13.09 4.30
N LYS A 103 -1.48 11.94 4.91
CA LYS A 103 -0.21 11.57 5.54
C LYS A 103 0.05 10.06 5.39
N LEU A 104 1.30 9.66 5.56
CA LEU A 104 1.63 8.24 5.66
C LEU A 104 0.99 7.66 6.92
N SER A 105 0.26 6.57 6.77
CA SER A 105 -0.27 5.79 7.90
C SER A 105 0.69 4.70 8.32
N SER A 106 1.22 3.95 7.36
CA SER A 106 2.18 2.88 7.60
C SER A 106 2.98 2.52 6.36
N LEU A 107 4.16 1.97 6.59
CA LEU A 107 4.98 1.31 5.59
C LEU A 107 5.43 -0.03 6.13
N ASN A 108 4.86 -1.11 5.60
CA ASN A 108 5.02 -2.47 6.10
C ASN A 108 5.54 -3.40 4.98
N GLY A 109 6.12 -4.54 5.39
CA GLY A 109 6.51 -5.61 4.47
C GLY A 109 5.63 -6.84 4.66
N HIS A 110 5.26 -7.50 3.56
CA HIS A 110 4.47 -8.73 3.59
C HIS A 110 5.02 -9.75 2.62
N ASP A 111 5.08 -11.02 3.06
CA ASP A 111 5.40 -12.18 2.22
C ASP A 111 4.60 -13.40 2.70
N PRO A 112 3.56 -13.84 1.96
CA PRO A 112 2.75 -14.97 2.36
C PRO A 112 3.52 -16.27 2.27
N LEU A 113 3.41 -17.10 3.32
CA LEU A 113 4.04 -18.40 3.38
C LEU A 113 3.38 -19.39 2.41
N ALA A 114 4.10 -20.46 2.09
CA ALA A 114 3.59 -21.53 1.24
C ALA A 114 2.28 -22.13 1.77
N ASN A 115 1.27 -22.22 0.93
CA ASN A 115 -0.09 -22.69 1.21
C ASN A 115 -0.86 -21.86 2.26
N ASP A 116 -0.45 -20.63 2.49
CA ASP A 116 -1.08 -19.71 3.45
C ASP A 116 -1.25 -18.30 2.84
N GLY A 117 -1.62 -17.33 3.65
CA GLY A 117 -1.72 -15.91 3.27
C GLY A 117 -3.10 -15.46 2.81
N LEU A 118 -4.12 -16.33 2.81
CA LEU A 118 -5.47 -15.91 2.42
C LEU A 118 -6.08 -14.95 3.44
N GLN A 119 -6.57 -13.81 2.95
CA GLN A 119 -7.35 -12.85 3.73
C GLN A 119 -8.80 -12.79 3.25
N ALA A 120 -9.72 -12.53 4.19
CA ALA A 120 -11.07 -12.12 3.86
C ALA A 120 -11.04 -10.83 3.01
N LEU A 121 -11.91 -10.73 2.02
CA LEU A 121 -12.09 -9.47 1.30
C LEU A 121 -12.48 -8.36 2.27
N HIS A 122 -11.80 -7.22 2.20
CA HIS A 122 -11.99 -6.07 3.07
C HIS A 122 -11.75 -4.76 2.32
N ALA A 123 -12.07 -3.65 2.95
CA ALA A 123 -11.78 -2.30 2.50
C ALA A 123 -11.13 -1.53 3.65
N ASP A 124 -9.87 -1.11 3.50
CA ASP A 124 -9.12 -0.41 4.55
C ASP A 124 -9.69 0.97 4.87
N GLY A 125 -10.20 1.66 3.86
CA GLY A 125 -10.80 2.99 4.00
C GLY A 125 -12.27 2.98 4.41
N GLY A 126 -12.87 1.80 4.56
CA GLY A 126 -14.33 1.67 4.62
C GLY A 126 -15.00 2.08 3.30
N GLN A 127 -16.32 2.14 3.27
CA GLN A 127 -17.03 2.56 2.07
C GLN A 127 -17.29 4.08 2.07
N PRO A 128 -17.29 4.72 0.89
CA PRO A 128 -17.56 6.14 0.77
C PRO A 128 -19.03 6.45 1.06
N THR A 129 -19.35 7.72 1.32
CA THR A 129 -20.73 8.18 1.54
C THR A 129 -21.46 8.46 0.24
N THR A 130 -20.75 8.73 -0.83
CA THR A 130 -21.24 8.80 -2.22
C THR A 130 -20.30 8.02 -3.14
N PRO A 131 -20.71 7.62 -4.35
CA PRO A 131 -19.81 6.92 -5.27
C PRO A 131 -18.53 7.69 -5.66
N GLU A 132 -18.53 9.00 -5.47
CA GLU A 132 -17.42 9.90 -5.74
C GLU A 132 -16.54 10.16 -4.51
N GLY A 133 -16.88 9.61 -3.33
CA GLY A 133 -16.12 9.77 -2.10
C GLY A 133 -16.92 10.42 -0.96
N PRO A 134 -16.27 11.07 0.01
CA PRO A 134 -14.82 11.20 0.13
C PRO A 134 -14.12 9.85 0.37
N PHE A 135 -12.94 9.68 -0.24
CA PHE A 135 -12.07 8.52 -0.01
C PHE A 135 -11.04 8.88 1.08
N ARG A 136 -10.76 7.94 1.96
CA ARG A 136 -10.01 8.21 3.19
C ARG A 136 -8.69 7.45 3.29
N VAL A 137 -8.46 6.50 2.40
CA VAL A 137 -7.25 5.66 2.35
C VAL A 137 -6.81 5.47 0.91
N VAL A 138 -5.51 5.55 0.68
CA VAL A 138 -4.85 5.15 -0.57
C VAL A 138 -3.73 4.19 -0.23
N ASN A 139 -3.76 3.03 -0.86
CA ASN A 139 -2.75 2.00 -0.70
C ASN A 139 -1.86 1.88 -1.92
N SER A 140 -0.64 1.41 -1.70
CA SER A 140 0.21 0.92 -2.78
C SER A 140 0.93 -0.36 -2.38
N MET A 141 0.99 -1.30 -3.35
CA MET A 141 1.70 -2.58 -3.23
C MET A 141 2.93 -2.53 -4.13
N TRP A 142 4.09 -2.56 -3.54
CA TRP A 142 5.40 -2.48 -4.19
C TRP A 142 5.92 -3.90 -4.40
N MET A 143 5.90 -4.36 -5.64
CA MET A 143 6.21 -5.74 -5.99
C MET A 143 7.72 -5.96 -5.97
N LEU A 144 8.25 -6.53 -4.89
CA LEU A 144 9.66 -6.89 -4.82
C LEU A 144 9.94 -8.19 -5.60
N ASP A 145 8.96 -9.04 -5.77
CA ASP A 145 8.97 -10.24 -6.61
C ASP A 145 7.83 -10.17 -7.62
N ASP A 146 7.85 -11.03 -8.64
CA ASP A 146 6.72 -11.14 -9.56
C ASP A 146 5.46 -11.55 -8.81
N PHE A 147 4.35 -10.88 -9.10
CA PHE A 147 3.03 -11.26 -8.59
C PHE A 147 2.32 -12.10 -9.63
N THR A 148 1.99 -13.34 -9.28
CA THR A 148 1.30 -14.32 -10.12
C THR A 148 0.10 -14.91 -9.41
N MET A 149 -0.80 -15.54 -10.15
CA MET A 149 -1.94 -16.28 -9.58
C MET A 149 -1.50 -17.28 -8.51
N ASP A 150 -0.37 -17.96 -8.73
CA ASP A 150 0.05 -19.09 -7.90
C ASP A 150 0.81 -18.67 -6.64
N ASN A 151 1.42 -17.48 -6.61
CA ASN A 151 2.21 -17.05 -5.45
C ASN A 151 1.47 -16.12 -4.49
N GLY A 152 0.15 -16.04 -4.60
CA GLY A 152 -0.66 -15.28 -3.65
C GLY A 152 -0.82 -13.79 -4.02
N ALA A 153 -0.82 -13.46 -5.33
CA ALA A 153 -1.13 -12.12 -5.78
C ALA A 153 -2.45 -11.62 -5.19
N THR A 154 -2.47 -10.37 -4.74
CA THR A 154 -3.63 -9.75 -4.10
C THR A 154 -4.85 -9.83 -5.02
N ARG A 155 -5.95 -10.40 -4.52
CA ARG A 155 -7.24 -10.38 -5.19
C ARG A 155 -7.94 -9.05 -4.95
N ILE A 156 -8.61 -8.51 -5.96
CA ILE A 156 -9.26 -7.21 -5.91
C ILE A 156 -10.54 -7.25 -6.75
N ILE A 157 -11.58 -6.52 -6.35
CA ILE A 157 -12.82 -6.40 -7.12
C ILE A 157 -12.88 -5.02 -7.75
N PRO A 158 -12.62 -4.89 -9.07
CA PRO A 158 -12.66 -3.61 -9.76
C PRO A 158 -13.98 -2.86 -9.57
N GLY A 159 -13.92 -1.55 -9.39
CA GLY A 159 -15.10 -0.70 -9.23
C GLY A 159 -15.79 -0.76 -7.87
N SER A 160 -15.41 -1.70 -6.99
CA SER A 160 -16.05 -1.84 -5.67
C SER A 160 -15.81 -0.66 -4.72
N HIS A 161 -14.80 0.17 -4.97
CA HIS A 161 -14.53 1.40 -4.22
C HIS A 161 -15.69 2.42 -4.26
N ARG A 162 -16.59 2.31 -5.23
CA ARG A 162 -17.78 3.17 -5.39
C ARG A 162 -19.06 2.58 -4.79
N LYS A 163 -19.00 1.35 -4.26
CA LYS A 163 -20.17 0.72 -3.60
C LYS A 163 -20.44 1.42 -2.28
N LEU A 164 -21.71 1.62 -1.97
CA LEU A 164 -22.17 2.23 -0.72
C LEU A 164 -22.59 1.14 0.26
N GLY A 165 -22.57 1.44 1.56
CA GLY A 165 -22.94 0.46 2.59
C GLY A 165 -21.76 -0.40 3.03
N LYS A 166 -22.03 -1.56 3.58
CA LYS A 166 -21.01 -2.47 4.09
C LYS A 166 -20.70 -3.56 3.06
N ILE A 167 -19.48 -4.09 3.06
CA ILE A 167 -19.12 -5.22 2.20
C ILE A 167 -20.03 -6.43 2.43
N ASP A 168 -20.47 -6.65 3.67
CA ASP A 168 -21.36 -7.76 4.06
C ASP A 168 -22.79 -7.61 3.47
N ASP A 169 -23.14 -6.43 2.96
CA ASP A 169 -24.42 -6.23 2.24
C ASP A 169 -24.37 -6.83 0.83
N TYR A 170 -23.15 -7.16 0.33
CA TYR A 170 -22.90 -7.64 -1.02
C TYR A 170 -22.26 -9.03 -1.08
N ILE A 171 -21.49 -9.40 -0.06
CA ILE A 171 -20.68 -10.64 -0.03
C ILE A 171 -20.97 -11.37 1.28
N GLU A 172 -21.62 -12.53 1.17
CA GLU A 172 -21.99 -13.36 2.31
C GLU A 172 -20.77 -14.00 2.99
N ASP A 173 -19.85 -14.56 2.20
CA ASP A 173 -18.58 -15.13 2.68
C ASP A 173 -17.40 -14.46 1.96
N ARG A 174 -16.69 -13.62 2.70
CA ARG A 174 -15.53 -12.85 2.20
C ARG A 174 -14.26 -13.69 2.02
N MET A 175 -14.27 -14.96 2.45
CA MET A 175 -13.14 -15.87 2.28
C MET A 175 -13.14 -16.57 0.93
N ILE A 176 -14.32 -16.79 0.33
CA ILE A 176 -14.44 -17.47 -0.97
C ILE A 176 -14.10 -16.53 -2.14
N ASP A 177 -13.89 -17.13 -3.29
CA ASP A 177 -13.63 -16.39 -4.52
C ASP A 177 -14.91 -15.66 -5.00
N HIS A 178 -14.76 -14.38 -5.31
CA HIS A 178 -15.83 -13.58 -5.90
C HIS A 178 -15.77 -13.65 -7.43
N PRO A 179 -16.91 -13.79 -8.16
CA PRO A 179 -16.91 -13.96 -9.62
C PRO A 179 -16.29 -12.78 -10.39
N GLU A 180 -16.31 -11.59 -9.83
CA GLU A 180 -15.74 -10.37 -10.44
C GLU A 180 -14.31 -10.08 -9.95
N GLN A 181 -13.72 -10.92 -9.08
CA GLN A 181 -12.37 -10.67 -8.63
C GLN A 181 -11.35 -10.89 -9.74
N ILE A 182 -10.33 -10.08 -9.70
CA ILE A 182 -9.09 -10.29 -10.45
C ILE A 182 -7.92 -10.36 -9.48
N HIS A 183 -6.77 -10.81 -9.97
CA HIS A 183 -5.52 -10.81 -9.21
C HIS A 183 -4.60 -9.71 -9.76
N LEU A 184 -4.06 -8.88 -8.86
CA LEU A 184 -3.05 -7.88 -9.21
C LEU A 184 -1.75 -8.59 -9.59
N GLN A 185 -1.58 -8.89 -10.86
CA GLN A 185 -0.37 -9.51 -11.40
C GLN A 185 0.56 -8.45 -11.97
N GLY A 186 1.87 -8.66 -11.83
CA GLY A 186 2.87 -7.74 -12.36
C GLY A 186 4.27 -8.27 -12.12
N SER A 187 5.22 -7.75 -12.88
CA SER A 187 6.65 -8.05 -12.73
C SER A 187 7.23 -7.34 -11.52
N ALA A 188 8.25 -7.92 -10.93
CA ALA A 188 9.07 -7.26 -9.90
C ALA A 188 9.52 -5.88 -10.37
N GLY A 189 9.45 -4.89 -9.49
CA GLY A 189 9.71 -3.50 -9.82
C GLY A 189 8.46 -2.68 -10.19
N SER A 190 7.30 -3.32 -10.31
CA SER A 190 6.00 -2.66 -10.49
C SER A 190 5.37 -2.22 -9.16
N VAL A 191 4.48 -1.25 -9.24
CA VAL A 191 3.70 -0.74 -8.09
C VAL A 191 2.22 -0.67 -8.47
N ALA A 192 1.37 -1.38 -7.73
CA ALA A 192 -0.07 -1.20 -7.82
C ALA A 192 -0.50 -0.11 -6.84
N VAL A 193 -1.22 0.89 -7.32
CA VAL A 193 -1.82 1.96 -6.48
C VAL A 193 -3.33 1.81 -6.53
N PHE A 194 -3.98 1.81 -5.38
CA PHE A 194 -5.42 1.60 -5.31
C PHE A 194 -6.10 2.40 -4.19
N ASN A 195 -7.36 2.73 -4.45
CA ASN A 195 -8.26 3.33 -3.49
C ASN A 195 -8.54 2.36 -2.34
N GLY A 196 -8.32 2.76 -1.09
CA GLY A 196 -8.52 1.90 0.08
C GLY A 196 -9.96 1.46 0.34
N SER A 197 -10.94 2.06 -0.35
CA SER A 197 -12.34 1.59 -0.32
C SER A 197 -12.61 0.42 -1.27
N ILE A 198 -11.65 0.03 -2.12
CA ILE A 198 -11.79 -1.14 -2.99
C ILE A 198 -11.73 -2.43 -2.18
N TRP A 199 -12.56 -3.39 -2.53
CA TRP A 199 -12.55 -4.69 -1.85
C TRP A 199 -11.39 -5.53 -2.35
N HIS A 200 -10.53 -5.90 -1.43
CA HIS A 200 -9.30 -6.62 -1.74
C HIS A 200 -8.90 -7.57 -0.60
N GLY A 201 -7.90 -8.40 -0.86
CA GLY A 201 -7.31 -9.27 0.13
C GLY A 201 -6.15 -10.08 -0.46
N SER A 202 -5.23 -10.52 0.37
CA SER A 202 -4.19 -11.46 -0.03
C SER A 202 -4.78 -12.79 -0.48
N TYR A 203 -4.13 -13.48 -1.41
CA TYR A 203 -4.53 -14.82 -1.85
C TYR A 203 -3.54 -15.88 -1.37
N ILE A 204 -3.90 -17.15 -1.55
CA ILE A 204 -3.08 -18.29 -1.12
C ILE A 204 -1.82 -18.38 -2.00
N ASN A 205 -0.66 -18.44 -1.39
CA ASN A 205 0.60 -18.74 -2.07
C ASN A 205 0.74 -20.26 -2.27
N ARG A 206 0.25 -20.78 -3.40
CA ARG A 206 0.34 -22.21 -3.73
C ARG A 206 1.69 -22.62 -4.28
N SER A 207 2.46 -21.67 -4.79
CA SER A 207 3.76 -21.94 -5.41
C SER A 207 4.90 -22.16 -4.41
N GLY A 208 4.74 -21.65 -3.19
CA GLY A 208 5.82 -21.59 -2.21
C GLY A 208 6.98 -20.65 -2.57
N ARG A 209 6.91 -19.94 -3.71
CA ARG A 209 7.90 -18.92 -4.07
C ARG A 209 7.67 -17.64 -3.26
N LEU A 210 8.73 -16.85 -3.08
CA LEU A 210 8.63 -15.55 -2.43
C LEU A 210 7.67 -14.63 -3.20
N ARG A 211 6.88 -13.88 -2.47
CA ARG A 211 6.03 -12.81 -2.97
C ARG A 211 6.13 -11.60 -2.04
N ARG A 212 7.36 -11.14 -1.85
CA ARG A 212 7.63 -9.98 -1.00
C ARG A 212 7.03 -8.72 -1.61
N THR A 213 6.38 -7.95 -0.77
CA THR A 213 5.85 -6.64 -1.14
C THR A 213 6.07 -5.64 -0.02
N LEU A 214 6.23 -4.36 -0.36
CA LEU A 214 6.04 -3.29 0.60
C LEU A 214 4.61 -2.77 0.43
N HIS A 215 3.91 -2.64 1.53
CA HIS A 215 2.58 -2.02 1.61
C HIS A 215 2.73 -0.62 2.20
N CYS A 216 2.53 0.40 1.38
CA CYS A 216 2.56 1.79 1.77
C CYS A 216 1.14 2.34 1.77
N ALA A 217 0.65 2.74 2.93
CA ALA A 217 -0.71 3.24 3.12
C ALA A 217 -0.69 4.72 3.51
N PHE A 218 -1.40 5.55 2.75
CA PHE A 218 -1.72 6.93 3.10
C PHE A 218 -3.15 7.03 3.62
N PHE A 219 -3.32 7.84 4.65
CA PHE A 219 -4.62 8.15 5.24
C PHE A 219 -4.91 9.63 5.11
N ALA A 220 -6.21 9.99 5.00
CA ALA A 220 -6.64 11.37 5.16
C ALA A 220 -6.06 11.92 6.46
N ARG A 221 -5.55 13.18 6.42
CA ARG A 221 -4.67 13.71 7.49
C ARG A 221 -5.33 13.75 8.87
N GLU A 222 -6.64 13.83 8.94
CA GLU A 222 -7.40 13.83 10.19
C GLU A 222 -7.54 12.45 10.87
N LEU A 223 -7.18 11.35 10.15
CA LEU A 223 -7.21 10.00 10.72
C LEU A 223 -5.92 9.69 11.48
N ASP A 224 -6.02 8.80 12.46
CA ASP A 224 -4.86 8.26 13.16
C ASP A 224 -4.01 7.39 12.23
N GLN A 225 -2.69 7.47 12.37
CA GLN A 225 -1.76 6.60 11.67
C GLN A 225 -1.77 5.20 12.29
N GLN A 226 -1.61 4.15 11.50
CA GLN A 226 -1.38 2.81 12.01
C GLN A 226 -0.06 2.73 12.80
N THR A 227 0.99 3.42 12.30
CA THR A 227 2.24 3.64 13.02
C THR A 227 2.35 5.14 13.29
N ASN A 228 2.13 5.57 14.54
CA ASN A 228 2.23 6.98 14.92
C ASN A 228 3.69 7.44 14.83
N GLN A 229 4.05 8.10 13.75
CA GLN A 229 5.44 8.49 13.50
C GLN A 229 5.96 9.52 14.51
N ARG A 230 5.12 10.30 15.17
CA ARG A 230 5.54 11.22 16.24
C ARG A 230 6.05 10.49 17.48
N GLU A 231 5.53 9.28 17.73
CA GLU A 231 5.94 8.43 18.86
C GLU A 231 7.08 7.47 18.50
N TYR A 232 7.07 6.96 17.26
CA TYR A 232 7.98 5.92 16.79
C TYR A 232 9.25 6.47 16.12
N LEU A 233 9.29 7.74 15.72
CA LEU A 233 10.42 8.33 14.97
C LEU A 233 11.71 8.27 15.79
N ARG A 234 12.68 7.53 15.26
CA ARG A 234 14.00 7.40 15.88
C ARG A 234 14.89 8.60 15.54
N PRO A 235 15.85 8.97 16.43
CA PRO A 235 16.76 10.10 16.18
C PRO A 235 17.48 10.02 14.85
N GLU A 236 18.05 8.86 14.52
CA GLU A 236 18.77 8.62 13.27
C GLU A 236 17.86 8.74 12.02
N THR A 237 16.58 8.40 12.15
CA THR A 237 15.58 8.63 11.10
C THR A 237 15.28 10.13 10.98
N ALA A 238 15.05 10.82 12.08
CA ALA A 238 14.74 12.25 12.10
C ALA A 238 15.84 13.11 11.45
N GLU A 239 17.12 12.72 11.61
CA GLU A 239 18.26 13.43 11.04
C GLU A 239 18.29 13.41 9.51
N ARG A 240 17.82 12.32 8.87
CA ARG A 240 17.85 12.18 7.43
C ARG A 240 16.59 12.71 6.71
N LEU A 241 15.50 13.01 7.44
CA LEU A 241 14.23 13.39 6.84
C LEU A 241 14.30 14.75 6.12
N SER A 242 13.93 14.75 4.85
CA SER A 242 13.69 15.99 4.09
C SER A 242 12.43 16.71 4.60
N PRO A 243 12.25 18.02 4.31
CA PRO A 243 11.03 18.75 4.66
C PRO A 243 9.74 18.13 4.04
N LEU A 244 9.84 17.46 2.88
CA LEU A 244 8.72 16.72 2.31
C LEU A 244 8.42 15.47 3.13
N ALA A 245 9.46 14.71 3.50
CA ALA A 245 9.29 13.53 4.32
C ALA A 245 8.65 13.85 5.67
N ARG A 246 9.11 14.89 6.36
CA ARG A 246 8.50 15.36 7.63
C ARG A 246 7.02 15.67 7.47
N TYR A 247 6.65 16.40 6.42
CA TYR A 247 5.26 16.70 6.12
C TYR A 247 4.42 15.43 5.88
N ILE A 248 4.92 14.50 5.06
CA ILE A 248 4.21 13.24 4.73
C ILE A 248 4.08 12.34 5.97
N LEU A 249 5.09 12.30 6.83
CA LEU A 249 5.09 11.53 8.09
C LEU A 249 4.28 12.20 9.21
N ASP A 250 3.86 13.46 9.05
CA ASP A 250 3.16 14.26 10.08
C ASP A 250 4.00 14.45 11.36
N VAL A 251 5.31 14.74 11.20
CA VAL A 251 6.29 14.91 12.30
C VAL A 251 6.92 16.30 12.38
N ASP A 252 6.30 17.31 11.77
CA ASP A 252 6.67 18.71 11.89
C ASP A 252 6.19 19.31 13.23
#